data_376a77f5ba5f7a42a0c6c7bb88e9e6e9
#
_entry.id   376a77f5ba5f7a42a0c6c7bb88e9e6e9
#
_cell.length_a   1.000
_cell.length_b   1.000
_cell.length_c   1.000
_cell.angle_alpha   90.00
_cell.angle_beta   90.00
_cell.angle_gamma   90.00
#
_symmetry.space_group_name_H-M   'P 1'
#
loop_
_entity.id
_entity.type
_entity.pdbx_description
1 polymer ?
#
loop_
_entity_poly.entity_id
_entity_poly.type
_entity_poly.pdbx_seq_one_letter_code
_entity_poly.pdbx_strand_id
1 'polypeptide(L)'
;GGRIVTQAKELGPGGAIPLSDVSAINVDPIRYRGTVTIGGNSTQGNTETKAVNAGARLLMRADRQRLTLEAKYNYGEAGETVTARNSFGSLKYDFFLSRKVFLNATGLLEKDTFQRLNLRTTLGAGLGYQFLDTRRTTLSWELGLAYVNEHYTNTPSTQTPSSRWGVRWEYAVVPDRIRLFHRHEGFYDLNEGNALRLIAEQGVRITLYKNLFFNLEYDLRYNTQPAPGRLKADEAFIFGVGYEFES
;
A
#
# COMPACT_ATOMS: atom_id res chain seq x y z
N GLY A 1 -7.23 -35.28 -33.19
CA GLY A 1 -6.29 -34.91 -32.15
C GLY A 1 -5.44 -33.72 -32.61
N GLY A 2 -5.59 -32.59 -31.95
CA GLY A 2 -4.76 -31.40 -32.20
C GLY A 2 -3.35 -31.59 -31.61
N ARG A 3 -2.36 -31.02 -32.27
CA ARG A 3 -0.97 -30.96 -31.80
C ARG A 3 -0.47 -29.53 -31.86
N ILE A 4 0.28 -29.13 -30.84
CA ILE A 4 1.00 -27.85 -30.84
C ILE A 4 2.45 -28.13 -31.24
N VAL A 5 2.94 -27.40 -32.26
CA VAL A 5 4.33 -27.43 -32.68
C VAL A 5 5.05 -26.28 -32.00
N THR A 6 6.02 -26.56 -31.17
CA THR A 6 6.83 -25.53 -30.49
C THR A 6 8.08 -25.21 -31.30
N GLN A 7 8.40 -23.91 -31.42
CA GLN A 7 9.67 -23.43 -31.99
C GLN A 7 10.62 -22.95 -30.89
N ALA A 8 10.49 -23.41 -29.65
CA ALA A 8 11.35 -22.99 -28.56
C ALA A 8 12.78 -23.57 -28.75
N LYS A 9 13.76 -22.71 -28.67
CA LYS A 9 15.19 -23.02 -28.84
C LYS A 9 15.73 -24.11 -27.89
N GLU A 10 15.01 -24.36 -26.80
CA GLU A 10 15.40 -25.33 -25.75
C GLU A 10 14.82 -26.75 -25.93
N LEU A 11 13.83 -26.91 -26.83
CA LEU A 11 13.18 -28.20 -27.06
C LEU A 11 13.62 -28.93 -28.35
N GLY A 12 14.57 -28.37 -29.06
CA GLY A 12 15.02 -28.91 -30.35
C GLY A 12 13.99 -28.74 -31.49
N PRO A 13 14.36 -28.87 -32.75
CA PRO A 13 13.49 -28.72 -33.88
C PRO A 13 12.49 -29.88 -33.95
N GLY A 14 11.20 -29.60 -33.80
CA GLY A 14 10.12 -30.51 -34.20
C GLY A 14 9.45 -31.35 -33.12
N GLY A 15 9.58 -31.03 -31.85
CA GLY A 15 8.79 -31.67 -30.79
C GLY A 15 7.30 -31.33 -30.86
N ALA A 16 6.46 -32.28 -31.28
CA ALA A 16 5.00 -32.13 -31.21
C ALA A 16 4.51 -32.62 -29.85
N ILE A 17 3.93 -31.74 -29.05
CA ILE A 17 3.35 -32.07 -27.73
C ILE A 17 1.84 -32.33 -27.96
N PRO A 18 1.29 -33.48 -27.50
CA PRO A 18 -0.14 -33.72 -27.49
C PRO A 18 -0.87 -32.63 -26.68
N LEU A 19 -2.05 -32.19 -27.14
CA LEU A 19 -2.85 -31.21 -26.41
C LEU A 19 -3.26 -31.69 -25.01
N SER A 20 -3.35 -33.00 -24.81
CA SER A 20 -3.64 -33.60 -23.50
C SER A 20 -2.57 -33.31 -22.44
N ASP A 21 -1.33 -33.06 -22.87
CA ASP A 21 -0.18 -32.85 -21.98
C ASP A 21 0.09 -31.35 -21.75
N VAL A 22 -0.73 -30.48 -22.37
CA VAL A 22 -0.62 -29.03 -22.23
C VAL A 22 -1.56 -28.56 -21.15
N SER A 23 -1.03 -28.21 -19.99
CA SER A 23 -1.81 -27.69 -18.86
C SER A 23 -2.23 -26.22 -19.06
N ALA A 24 -1.47 -25.43 -19.80
CA ALA A 24 -1.80 -24.04 -20.12
C ALA A 24 -1.01 -23.54 -21.35
N ILE A 25 -1.61 -22.61 -22.12
CA ILE A 25 -0.98 -21.92 -23.24
C ILE A 25 -1.03 -20.42 -22.93
N ASN A 26 0.08 -19.71 -23.13
CA ASN A 26 0.19 -18.27 -22.90
C ASN A 26 -0.27 -17.85 -21.48
N VAL A 27 0.24 -18.52 -20.47
CA VAL A 27 0.06 -18.08 -19.08
C VAL A 27 0.68 -16.68 -18.96
N ASP A 28 -0.13 -15.70 -18.57
CA ASP A 28 0.39 -14.36 -18.29
C ASP A 28 1.48 -14.46 -17.22
N PRO A 29 2.68 -13.98 -17.49
CA PRO A 29 3.75 -14.03 -16.51
C PRO A 29 3.36 -13.24 -15.25
N ILE A 30 3.83 -13.70 -14.10
CA ILE A 30 3.69 -12.92 -12.86
C ILE A 30 4.48 -11.63 -13.05
N ARG A 31 3.77 -10.51 -12.98
CA ARG A 31 4.38 -9.18 -13.02
C ARG A 31 4.55 -8.67 -11.60
N TYR A 32 5.70 -8.12 -11.30
CA TYR A 32 5.91 -7.47 -10.01
C TYR A 32 6.52 -6.08 -10.20
N ARG A 33 6.07 -5.18 -9.34
CA ARG A 33 6.62 -3.85 -9.19
C ARG A 33 6.90 -3.62 -7.72
N GLY A 34 8.15 -3.34 -7.40
CA GLY A 34 8.58 -3.02 -6.06
C GLY A 34 9.16 -1.62 -5.99
N THR A 35 8.97 -0.96 -4.87
CA THR A 35 9.59 0.33 -4.57
C THR A 35 10.17 0.30 -3.16
N VAL A 36 11.35 0.88 -3.00
CA VAL A 36 11.96 1.17 -1.72
C VAL A 36 12.26 2.65 -1.67
N THR A 37 11.89 3.32 -0.59
CA THR A 37 12.12 4.74 -0.38
C THR A 37 12.83 4.98 0.94
N ILE A 38 13.71 5.96 0.96
CA ILE A 38 14.31 6.48 2.17
C ILE A 38 14.33 8.01 2.08
N GLY A 39 13.99 8.66 3.17
CA GLY A 39 13.98 10.10 3.29
C GLY A 39 14.34 10.54 4.69
N GLY A 40 14.60 11.82 4.86
CA GLY A 40 14.89 12.39 6.16
C GLY A 40 15.36 13.82 6.05
N ASN A 41 15.42 14.46 7.22
CA ASN A 41 16.00 15.79 7.37
C ASN A 41 16.79 15.87 8.66
N SER A 42 17.75 16.80 8.71
CA SER A 42 18.47 17.15 9.92
C SER A 42 18.66 18.66 9.92
N THR A 43 18.34 19.29 11.04
CA THR A 43 18.64 20.71 11.30
C THR A 43 19.52 20.80 12.54
N GLN A 44 20.46 21.75 12.53
CA GLN A 44 21.37 22.00 13.65
C GLN A 44 21.48 23.49 13.90
N GLY A 45 21.75 23.88 15.13
CA GLY A 45 21.87 25.28 15.53
C GLY A 45 20.95 25.60 16.69
N ASN A 46 20.17 26.68 16.60
CA ASN A 46 19.22 27.08 17.63
C ASN A 46 18.10 26.04 17.88
N THR A 47 17.83 25.21 16.88
CA THR A 47 16.92 24.07 16.96
C THR A 47 17.62 22.86 16.36
N GLU A 48 17.65 21.77 17.10
CA GLU A 48 18.17 20.51 16.61
C GLU A 48 17.01 19.54 16.36
N THR A 49 16.85 19.08 15.10
CA THR A 49 15.85 18.08 14.73
C THR A 49 16.46 17.06 13.78
N LYS A 50 16.03 15.83 13.93
CA LYS A 50 16.35 14.74 13.00
C LYS A 50 15.08 13.96 12.70
N ALA A 51 14.88 13.61 11.43
CA ALA A 51 13.83 12.69 11.03
C ALA A 51 14.33 11.70 9.98
N VAL A 52 13.86 10.46 10.08
CA VAL A 52 14.13 9.40 9.12
C VAL A 52 12.82 8.72 8.76
N ASN A 53 12.58 8.55 7.48
CA ASN A 53 11.43 7.85 6.92
C ASN A 53 11.93 6.76 6.00
N ALA A 54 11.41 5.55 6.13
CA ALA A 54 11.69 4.44 5.25
C ALA A 54 10.40 3.76 4.83
N GLY A 55 10.31 3.35 3.57
CA GLY A 55 9.14 2.68 3.01
C GLY A 55 9.53 1.61 2.02
N ALA A 56 8.75 0.54 1.97
CA ALA A 56 8.85 -0.49 0.96
C ALA A 56 7.45 -0.90 0.52
N ARG A 57 7.27 -1.14 -0.77
CA ARG A 57 6.03 -1.63 -1.35
C ARG A 57 6.33 -2.63 -2.45
N LEU A 58 5.61 -3.74 -2.45
CA LEU A 58 5.66 -4.76 -3.49
C LEU A 58 4.24 -5.03 -3.99
N LEU A 59 4.04 -4.93 -5.28
CA LEU A 59 2.83 -5.32 -5.98
C LEU A 59 3.17 -6.47 -6.91
N MET A 60 2.47 -7.58 -6.75
CA MET A 60 2.56 -8.76 -7.60
C MET A 60 1.20 -8.95 -8.28
N ARG A 61 1.21 -9.18 -9.58
CA ARG A 61 0.00 -9.45 -10.36
C ARG A 61 0.19 -10.67 -11.26
N ALA A 62 -0.73 -11.60 -11.16
CA ALA A 62 -0.84 -12.76 -12.02
C ALA A 62 -2.30 -12.92 -12.43
N ASP A 63 -2.59 -13.10 -13.72
CA ASP A 63 -3.95 -13.27 -14.28
C ASP A 63 -5.08 -12.61 -13.44
N ARG A 64 -5.68 -13.39 -12.53
CA ARG A 64 -6.81 -12.98 -11.68
C ARG A 64 -6.42 -12.59 -10.26
N GLN A 65 -5.13 -12.48 -9.95
CA GLN A 65 -4.66 -12.26 -8.59
C GLN A 65 -3.78 -11.03 -8.53
N ARG A 66 -3.94 -10.25 -7.45
CA ARG A 66 -3.04 -9.14 -7.14
C ARG A 66 -2.72 -9.17 -5.64
N LEU A 67 -1.44 -9.25 -5.32
CA LEU A 67 -0.94 -9.14 -3.97
C LEU A 67 -0.22 -7.82 -3.82
N THR A 68 -0.51 -7.10 -2.75
CA THR A 68 0.20 -5.88 -2.38
C THR A 68 0.72 -6.03 -0.97
N LEU A 69 2.01 -5.81 -0.79
CA LEU A 69 2.68 -5.72 0.50
C LEU A 69 3.19 -4.29 0.67
N GLU A 70 3.09 -3.76 1.87
CA GLU A 70 3.63 -2.45 2.20
C GLU A 70 4.16 -2.42 3.62
N ALA A 71 5.27 -1.73 3.83
CA ALA A 71 5.85 -1.45 5.14
C ALA A 71 6.38 -0.03 5.17
N LYS A 72 6.14 0.68 6.29
CA LYS A 72 6.64 2.03 6.55
C LYS A 72 7.18 2.13 7.96
N TYR A 73 8.22 2.92 8.13
CA TYR A 73 8.79 3.29 9.41
C TYR A 73 9.13 4.77 9.42
N ASN A 74 8.68 5.48 10.46
CA ASN A 74 8.97 6.88 10.66
C ASN A 74 9.57 7.09 12.06
N TYR A 75 10.67 7.83 12.13
CA TYR A 75 11.34 8.23 13.34
C TYR A 75 11.63 9.72 13.29
N GLY A 76 11.45 10.39 14.41
CA GLY A 76 11.78 11.81 14.56
C GLY A 76 12.24 12.13 15.99
N GLU A 77 13.15 13.08 16.10
CA GLU A 77 13.62 13.62 17.39
C GLU A 77 13.81 15.14 17.28
N ALA A 78 13.67 15.83 18.40
CA ALA A 78 13.98 17.24 18.56
C ALA A 78 14.86 17.40 19.81
N GLY A 79 16.12 17.84 19.61
CA GLY A 79 17.16 17.73 20.62
C GLY A 79 17.38 16.25 20.99
N GLU A 80 17.33 15.94 22.30
CA GLU A 80 17.44 14.57 22.81
C GLU A 80 16.08 13.86 22.98
N THR A 81 14.98 14.52 22.57
CA THR A 81 13.64 14.00 22.77
C THR A 81 13.10 13.38 21.49
N VAL A 82 12.74 12.10 21.54
CA VAL A 82 12.04 11.44 20.42
C VAL A 82 10.64 12.04 20.28
N THR A 83 10.29 12.51 19.09
CA THR A 83 9.02 13.18 18.79
C THR A 83 8.09 12.36 17.89
N ALA A 84 8.63 11.39 17.15
CA ALA A 84 7.85 10.47 16.33
C ALA A 84 8.51 9.08 16.33
N ARG A 85 7.70 8.05 16.46
CA ARG A 85 8.11 6.65 16.25
C ARG A 85 6.89 5.81 15.92
N ASN A 86 6.69 5.58 14.64
CA ASN A 86 5.59 4.74 14.19
C ASN A 86 6.03 3.76 13.12
N SER A 87 5.32 2.65 13.04
CA SER A 87 5.50 1.62 12.02
C SER A 87 4.15 1.15 11.50
N PHE A 88 4.12 0.84 10.24
CA PHE A 88 2.94 0.38 9.50
C PHE A 88 3.33 -0.79 8.62
N GLY A 89 2.48 -1.81 8.57
CA GLY A 89 2.57 -2.92 7.64
C GLY A 89 1.22 -3.28 7.07
N SER A 90 1.16 -3.60 5.80
CA SER A 90 -0.07 -4.08 5.16
C SER A 90 0.16 -5.24 4.23
N LEU A 91 -0.82 -6.12 4.20
CA LEU A 91 -0.96 -7.20 3.24
C LEU A 91 -2.36 -7.09 2.63
N LYS A 92 -2.44 -7.02 1.31
CA LYS A 92 -3.71 -6.98 0.59
C LYS A 92 -3.70 -7.99 -0.55
N TYR A 93 -4.73 -8.80 -0.60
CA TYR A 93 -4.95 -9.78 -1.67
C TYR A 93 -6.25 -9.46 -2.39
N ASP A 94 -6.20 -9.34 -3.72
CA ASP A 94 -7.34 -9.11 -4.59
C ASP A 94 -7.49 -10.28 -5.57
N PHE A 95 -8.70 -10.86 -5.61
CA PHE A 95 -9.08 -11.89 -6.56
C PHE A 95 -10.10 -11.36 -7.56
N PHE A 96 -9.70 -11.26 -8.82
CA PHE A 96 -10.51 -10.70 -9.91
C PHE A 96 -11.54 -11.71 -10.41
N LEU A 97 -12.82 -11.43 -10.16
CA LEU A 97 -13.96 -12.17 -10.70
C LEU A 97 -14.15 -11.86 -12.18
N SER A 98 -13.82 -10.65 -12.59
CA SER A 98 -13.81 -10.18 -13.98
C SER A 98 -12.65 -9.21 -14.19
N ARG A 99 -12.51 -8.64 -15.38
CA ARG A 99 -11.48 -7.60 -15.63
C ARG A 99 -11.61 -6.37 -14.74
N LYS A 100 -12.78 -6.14 -14.13
CA LYS A 100 -13.07 -4.92 -13.36
C LYS A 100 -13.48 -5.21 -11.92
N VAL A 101 -14.20 -6.28 -11.66
CA VAL A 101 -14.73 -6.62 -10.32
C VAL A 101 -13.77 -7.57 -9.63
N PHE A 102 -13.43 -7.28 -8.37
CA PHE A 102 -12.59 -8.15 -7.56
C PHE A 102 -13.09 -8.26 -6.11
N LEU A 103 -12.84 -9.40 -5.50
CA LEU A 103 -12.91 -9.60 -4.06
C LEU A 103 -11.58 -9.18 -3.46
N ASN A 104 -11.60 -8.58 -2.29
CA ASN A 104 -10.37 -8.25 -1.57
C ASN A 104 -10.38 -8.77 -0.13
N ALA A 105 -9.19 -9.11 0.35
CA ALA A 105 -8.88 -9.34 1.75
C ALA A 105 -7.70 -8.47 2.14
N THR A 106 -7.74 -7.84 3.31
CA THR A 106 -6.69 -6.92 3.77
C THR A 106 -6.34 -7.18 5.22
N GLY A 107 -5.07 -7.06 5.55
CA GLY A 107 -4.54 -7.06 6.90
C GLY A 107 -3.64 -5.86 7.09
N LEU A 108 -3.86 -5.09 8.16
CA LEU A 108 -3.03 -3.94 8.53
C LEU A 108 -2.51 -4.13 9.95
N LEU A 109 -1.26 -3.75 10.16
CA LEU A 109 -0.60 -3.68 11.46
C LEU A 109 -0.04 -2.28 11.65
N GLU A 110 -0.39 -1.64 12.74
CA GLU A 110 0.04 -0.28 13.06
C GLU A 110 0.54 -0.21 14.49
N LYS A 111 1.65 0.49 14.69
CA LYS A 111 2.20 0.83 16.00
C LYS A 111 2.56 2.30 16.00
N ASP A 112 2.19 3.02 17.06
CA ASP A 112 2.53 4.42 17.21
C ASP A 112 2.76 4.74 18.70
N THR A 113 4.04 4.96 19.05
CA THR A 113 4.45 5.22 20.43
C THR A 113 3.85 6.53 20.96
N PHE A 114 3.67 7.54 20.08
CA PHE A 114 3.18 8.87 20.49
C PHE A 114 1.67 8.92 20.61
N GLN A 115 0.95 8.07 19.88
CA GLN A 115 -0.48 7.84 20.12
C GLN A 115 -0.75 6.85 21.26
N ARG A 116 0.29 6.37 21.96
CA ARG A 116 0.20 5.29 22.94
C ARG A 116 -0.41 3.99 22.38
N LEU A 117 -0.34 3.84 21.07
CA LEU A 117 -0.85 2.68 20.37
C LEU A 117 0.24 1.61 20.31
N ASN A 118 0.11 0.58 21.14
CA ASN A 118 1.04 -0.54 21.15
C ASN A 118 0.91 -1.41 19.90
N LEU A 119 -0.32 -1.69 19.52
CA LEU A 119 -0.64 -2.43 18.29
C LEU A 119 -2.10 -2.19 17.90
N ARG A 120 -2.32 -1.89 16.64
CA ARG A 120 -3.63 -1.99 15.99
C ARG A 120 -3.54 -3.04 14.90
N THR A 121 -4.43 -4.00 14.94
CA THR A 121 -4.60 -5.02 13.91
C THR A 121 -5.95 -4.79 13.24
N THR A 122 -5.96 -4.62 11.94
CA THR A 122 -7.18 -4.49 11.15
C THR A 122 -7.24 -5.63 10.15
N LEU A 123 -8.30 -6.41 10.17
CA LEU A 123 -8.61 -7.44 9.17
C LEU A 123 -9.86 -7.03 8.43
N GLY A 124 -9.82 -7.02 7.12
CA GLY A 124 -10.95 -6.58 6.30
C GLY A 124 -11.15 -7.46 5.07
N ALA A 125 -12.39 -7.46 4.58
CA ALA A 125 -12.75 -8.09 3.32
C ALA A 125 -13.84 -7.27 2.62
N GLY A 126 -13.88 -7.34 1.29
CA GLY A 126 -14.85 -6.57 0.54
C GLY A 126 -14.84 -6.84 -0.96
N LEU A 127 -15.58 -6.00 -1.65
CA LEU A 127 -15.66 -5.94 -3.11
C LEU A 127 -14.95 -4.70 -3.60
N GLY A 128 -14.30 -4.80 -4.75
CA GLY A 128 -13.68 -3.68 -5.42
C GLY A 128 -14.05 -3.61 -6.89
N TYR A 129 -13.96 -2.40 -7.42
CA TYR A 129 -14.16 -2.12 -8.83
C TYR A 129 -12.99 -1.34 -9.41
N GLN A 130 -12.39 -1.88 -10.46
CA GLN A 130 -11.30 -1.27 -11.22
C GLN A 130 -11.89 -0.44 -12.34
N PHE A 131 -12.00 0.87 -12.16
CA PHE A 131 -12.56 1.79 -13.16
C PHE A 131 -11.63 1.92 -14.36
N LEU A 132 -10.36 2.17 -14.06
CA LEU A 132 -9.30 2.37 -15.05
C LEU A 132 -8.08 1.52 -14.67
N ASP A 133 -7.54 0.83 -15.68
CA ASP A 133 -6.29 0.06 -15.55
C ASP A 133 -5.53 0.19 -16.88
N THR A 134 -4.91 1.33 -17.07
CA THR A 134 -4.13 1.67 -18.24
C THR A 134 -2.69 2.00 -17.87
N ARG A 135 -1.79 2.09 -18.84
CA ARG A 135 -0.40 2.53 -18.57
C ARG A 135 -0.32 3.95 -18.00
N ARG A 136 -1.32 4.81 -18.31
CA ARG A 136 -1.34 6.20 -17.88
C ARG A 136 -2.12 6.42 -16.60
N THR A 137 -3.19 5.67 -16.36
CA THR A 137 -4.09 5.90 -15.24
C THR A 137 -4.56 4.58 -14.66
N THR A 138 -4.46 4.47 -13.34
CA THR A 138 -5.08 3.40 -12.56
C THR A 138 -6.08 4.04 -11.59
N LEU A 139 -7.31 3.55 -11.55
CA LEU A 139 -8.32 3.98 -10.58
C LEU A 139 -9.14 2.79 -10.14
N SER A 140 -9.16 2.55 -8.84
CA SER A 140 -10.01 1.53 -8.22
C SER A 140 -10.65 2.06 -6.94
N TRP A 141 -11.83 1.51 -6.65
CA TRP A 141 -12.56 1.75 -5.42
C TRP A 141 -12.96 0.42 -4.78
N GLU A 142 -13.07 0.42 -3.47
CA GLU A 142 -13.38 -0.76 -2.65
C GLU A 142 -14.39 -0.40 -1.57
N LEU A 143 -15.26 -1.34 -1.27
CA LEU A 143 -16.20 -1.27 -0.17
C LEU A 143 -16.26 -2.63 0.53
N GLY A 144 -16.34 -2.64 1.86
CA GLY A 144 -16.36 -3.88 2.61
C GLY A 144 -16.55 -3.68 4.11
N LEU A 145 -16.22 -4.71 4.84
CA LEU A 145 -16.23 -4.74 6.29
C LEU A 145 -14.82 -4.98 6.82
N ALA A 146 -14.56 -4.48 8.00
CA ALA A 146 -13.31 -4.72 8.72
C ALA A 146 -13.57 -4.96 10.20
N TYR A 147 -12.66 -5.67 10.82
CA TYR A 147 -12.58 -5.85 12.26
C TYR A 147 -11.28 -5.24 12.76
N VAL A 148 -11.40 -4.25 13.63
CA VAL A 148 -10.30 -3.48 14.18
C VAL A 148 -10.10 -3.87 15.63
N ASN A 149 -8.88 -4.30 15.97
CA ASN A 149 -8.47 -4.59 17.35
C ASN A 149 -7.34 -3.65 17.73
N GLU A 150 -7.54 -2.89 18.81
CA GLU A 150 -6.61 -1.86 19.28
C GLU A 150 -6.16 -2.13 20.70
N HIS A 151 -4.84 -2.11 20.88
CA HIS A 151 -4.19 -2.20 22.18
C HIS A 151 -3.43 -0.91 22.47
N TYR A 152 -3.96 -0.12 23.40
CA TYR A 152 -3.30 1.09 23.87
C TYR A 152 -2.56 0.84 25.19
N THR A 153 -1.56 1.68 25.49
CA THR A 153 -0.87 1.65 26.78
C THR A 153 -1.81 2.16 27.88
N ASN A 154 -1.99 1.37 28.94
CA ASN A 154 -2.82 1.70 30.10
C ASN A 154 -4.33 1.91 29.81
N THR A 155 -4.84 1.33 28.75
CA THR A 155 -6.26 1.37 28.37
C THR A 155 -6.69 -0.04 27.99
N PRO A 156 -7.91 -0.47 28.32
CA PRO A 156 -8.45 -1.75 27.83
C PRO A 156 -8.42 -1.82 26.31
N SER A 157 -8.21 -3.02 25.79
CA SER A 157 -8.28 -3.29 24.36
C SER A 157 -9.68 -3.06 23.82
N THR A 158 -9.77 -2.45 22.66
CA THR A 158 -11.05 -2.25 21.96
C THR A 158 -11.12 -3.12 20.71
N GLN A 159 -12.33 -3.58 20.42
CA GLN A 159 -12.63 -4.41 19.27
C GLN A 159 -13.83 -3.82 18.55
N THR A 160 -13.64 -3.42 17.29
CA THR A 160 -14.61 -2.61 16.58
C THR A 160 -14.88 -3.19 15.19
N PRO A 161 -16.08 -3.73 14.94
CA PRO A 161 -16.54 -3.97 13.58
C PRO A 161 -16.76 -2.64 12.88
N SER A 162 -16.27 -2.51 11.66
CA SER A 162 -16.29 -1.27 10.90
C SER A 162 -16.72 -1.51 9.46
N SER A 163 -17.44 -0.56 8.87
CA SER A 163 -17.46 -0.48 7.41
C SER A 163 -16.12 0.07 6.92
N ARG A 164 -15.68 -0.44 5.78
CA ARG A 164 -14.40 -0.07 5.17
C ARG A 164 -14.63 0.37 3.74
N TRP A 165 -13.94 1.44 3.34
CA TRP A 165 -13.80 1.80 1.93
C TRP A 165 -12.35 2.13 1.61
N GLY A 166 -12.00 2.03 0.34
CA GLY A 166 -10.67 2.36 -0.13
C GLY A 166 -10.68 2.91 -1.54
N VAL A 167 -9.76 3.83 -1.83
CA VAL A 167 -9.53 4.37 -3.16
C VAL A 167 -8.05 4.28 -3.47
N ARG A 168 -7.73 3.89 -4.69
CA ARG A 168 -6.39 4.00 -5.26
C ARG A 168 -6.49 4.69 -6.60
N TRP A 169 -5.70 5.73 -6.75
CA TRP A 169 -5.54 6.47 -7.99
C TRP A 169 -4.06 6.74 -8.27
N GLU A 170 -3.65 6.46 -9.50
CA GLU A 170 -2.33 6.82 -10.00
C GLU A 170 -2.50 7.43 -11.41
N TYR A 171 -1.73 8.47 -11.71
CA TYR A 171 -1.76 9.15 -13.00
C TYR A 171 -0.36 9.54 -13.45
N ALA A 172 0.08 9.03 -14.60
CA ALA A 172 1.31 9.44 -15.25
C ALA A 172 1.09 10.76 -16.02
N VAL A 173 1.41 11.88 -15.38
CA VAL A 173 1.33 13.22 -15.99
C VAL A 173 2.26 13.27 -17.20
N VAL A 174 3.52 12.89 -16.98
CA VAL A 174 4.51 12.66 -18.03
C VAL A 174 4.90 11.18 -17.93
N PRO A 175 4.58 10.37 -18.94
CA PRO A 175 4.94 8.95 -18.95
C PRO A 175 6.42 8.75 -18.61
N ASP A 176 6.69 7.77 -17.76
CA ASP A 176 8.01 7.36 -17.29
C ASP A 176 8.80 8.44 -16.50
N ARG A 177 8.21 9.65 -16.31
CA ARG A 177 8.89 10.74 -15.60
C ARG A 177 8.15 11.27 -14.39
N ILE A 178 6.85 11.61 -14.53
CA ILE A 178 6.11 12.26 -13.45
C ILE A 178 4.82 11.50 -13.21
N ARG A 179 4.66 10.96 -12.01
CA ARG A 179 3.48 10.22 -11.58
C ARG A 179 2.90 10.86 -10.33
N LEU A 180 1.61 11.15 -10.39
CA LEU A 180 0.80 11.49 -9.23
C LEU A 180 0.19 10.22 -8.67
N PHE A 181 0.04 10.16 -7.35
CA PHE A 181 -0.69 9.08 -6.70
C PHE A 181 -1.52 9.59 -5.53
N HIS A 182 -2.63 8.92 -5.31
CA HIS A 182 -3.48 9.07 -4.13
C HIS A 182 -4.02 7.72 -3.72
N ARG A 183 -3.95 7.43 -2.43
CA ARG A 183 -4.50 6.24 -1.81
C ARG A 183 -5.14 6.65 -0.49
N HIS A 184 -6.31 6.13 -0.21
CA HIS A 184 -6.84 6.23 1.14
C HIS A 184 -7.65 4.99 1.49
N GLU A 185 -7.70 4.71 2.79
CA GLU A 185 -8.60 3.76 3.41
C GLU A 185 -9.33 4.44 4.55
N GLY A 186 -10.65 4.28 4.57
CA GLY A 186 -11.52 4.80 5.62
C GLY A 186 -12.22 3.64 6.34
N PHE A 187 -12.44 3.84 7.65
CA PHE A 187 -13.10 2.90 8.53
C PHE A 187 -14.13 3.68 9.36
N TYR A 188 -15.36 3.21 9.36
CA TYR A 188 -16.43 3.79 10.17
C TYR A 188 -16.95 2.72 11.12
N ASP A 189 -16.93 3.04 12.42
CA ASP A 189 -17.40 2.16 13.49
C ASP A 189 -18.90 1.86 13.35
N LEU A 190 -19.25 0.57 13.42
CA LEU A 190 -20.62 0.10 13.30
C LEU A 190 -21.32 -0.12 14.68
N ASN A 191 -20.58 -0.02 15.81
CA ASN A 191 -21.19 -0.23 17.13
C ASN A 191 -21.88 1.03 17.66
N GLU A 192 -21.15 1.91 18.30
CA GLU A 192 -21.80 2.99 19.07
C GLU A 192 -21.39 4.38 18.64
N GLY A 193 -20.60 4.52 17.62
CA GLY A 193 -20.09 5.73 17.89
C GLY A 193 -19.60 6.67 16.91
N ASN A 194 -19.97 6.65 15.74
CA ASN A 194 -19.55 7.72 14.82
C ASN A 194 -18.00 7.89 14.75
N ALA A 195 -17.23 6.89 15.19
CA ALA A 195 -15.80 6.92 15.06
C ALA A 195 -15.42 6.70 13.60
N LEU A 196 -14.76 7.70 13.05
CA LEU A 196 -14.21 7.69 11.71
C LEU A 196 -12.69 7.67 11.81
N ARG A 197 -12.06 6.73 11.12
CA ARG A 197 -10.62 6.68 10.91
C ARG A 197 -10.32 6.74 9.42
N LEU A 198 -9.38 7.58 9.03
CA LEU A 198 -8.90 7.73 7.66
C LEU A 198 -7.37 7.62 7.64
N ILE A 199 -6.85 6.84 6.73
CA ILE A 199 -5.44 6.75 6.39
C ILE A 199 -5.33 7.19 4.93
N ALA A 200 -4.65 8.29 4.65
CA ALA A 200 -4.49 8.79 3.29
C ALA A 200 -3.03 9.10 2.98
N GLU A 201 -2.65 8.79 1.77
CA GLU A 201 -1.33 9.03 1.21
C GLU A 201 -1.49 9.61 -0.18
N GLN A 202 -0.83 10.71 -0.44
CA GLN A 202 -0.84 11.34 -1.76
C GLN A 202 0.50 11.98 -2.06
N GLY A 203 0.87 12.00 -3.33
CA GLY A 203 2.16 12.57 -3.66
C GLY A 203 2.49 12.60 -5.13
N VAL A 204 3.72 13.01 -5.35
CA VAL A 204 4.36 13.11 -6.67
C VAL A 204 5.63 12.28 -6.65
N ARG A 205 5.78 11.44 -7.64
CA ARG A 205 7.03 10.72 -7.92
C ARG A 205 7.64 11.26 -9.20
N ILE A 206 8.91 11.64 -9.13
CA ILE A 206 9.66 12.20 -10.26
C ILE A 206 10.85 11.29 -10.53
N THR A 207 10.86 10.61 -11.66
CA THR A 207 11.99 9.78 -12.08
C THR A 207 13.19 10.66 -12.42
N LEU A 208 14.29 10.45 -11.73
CA LEU A 208 15.55 11.18 -11.89
C LEU A 208 16.44 10.51 -12.95
N TYR A 209 16.63 9.21 -12.81
CA TYR A 209 17.47 8.42 -13.72
C TYR A 209 17.06 6.95 -13.65
N LYS A 210 16.71 6.35 -14.80
CA LYS A 210 16.26 4.94 -14.89
C LYS A 210 15.18 4.65 -13.82
N ASN A 211 15.53 3.84 -12.84
CA ASN A 211 14.66 3.38 -11.76
C ASN A 211 14.79 4.22 -10.48
N LEU A 212 15.70 5.19 -10.46
CA LEU A 212 15.87 6.12 -9.33
C LEU A 212 14.85 7.25 -9.44
N PHE A 213 14.12 7.52 -8.37
CA PHE A 213 13.12 8.58 -8.33
C PHE A 213 13.22 9.43 -7.06
N PHE A 214 12.76 10.66 -7.16
CA PHE A 214 12.43 11.52 -6.03
C PHE A 214 10.95 11.35 -5.68
N ASN A 215 10.63 11.25 -4.39
CA ASN A 215 9.28 11.13 -3.85
C ASN A 215 8.97 12.34 -2.96
N LEU A 216 7.85 12.98 -3.24
CA LEU A 216 7.22 13.94 -2.36
C LEU A 216 5.87 13.36 -1.98
N GLU A 217 5.67 13.09 -0.68
CA GLU A 217 4.49 12.41 -0.17
C GLU A 217 3.91 13.18 1.02
N TYR A 218 2.60 13.27 1.07
CA TYR A 218 1.83 13.74 2.22
C TYR A 218 1.02 12.59 2.77
N ASP A 219 1.28 12.26 4.01
CA ASP A 219 0.57 11.23 4.78
C ASP A 219 -0.36 11.91 5.78
N LEU A 220 -1.63 11.49 5.79
CA LEU A 220 -2.63 11.90 6.76
C LEU A 220 -3.17 10.66 7.49
N ARG A 221 -3.17 10.72 8.81
CA ARG A 221 -3.87 9.79 9.69
C ARG A 221 -4.86 10.56 10.53
N TYR A 222 -6.14 10.33 10.29
CA TYR A 222 -7.21 11.01 10.97
C TYR A 222 -8.04 10.01 11.80
N ASN A 223 -8.33 10.38 13.04
CA ASN A 223 -9.17 9.60 13.94
C ASN A 223 -10.08 10.57 14.72
N THR A 224 -11.40 10.42 14.60
CA THR A 224 -12.34 11.28 15.34
C THR A 224 -12.33 11.03 16.84
N GLN A 225 -11.88 9.82 17.26
CA GLN A 225 -11.79 9.42 18.67
C GLN A 225 -10.36 8.95 19.01
N PRO A 226 -9.36 9.86 19.04
CA PRO A 226 -8.01 9.52 19.44
C PRO A 226 -7.93 9.19 20.92
N ALA A 227 -6.80 8.61 21.36
CA ALA A 227 -6.54 8.42 22.79
C ALA A 227 -6.58 9.77 23.54
N PRO A 228 -7.01 9.79 24.82
CA PRO A 228 -7.12 11.02 25.61
C PRO A 228 -5.85 11.86 25.57
N GLY A 229 -6.02 13.17 25.27
CA GLY A 229 -4.93 14.14 25.15
C GLY A 229 -4.13 14.07 23.85
N ARG A 230 -4.64 13.37 22.82
CA ARG A 230 -4.02 13.31 21.48
C ARG A 230 -4.84 14.09 20.45
N LEU A 231 -4.15 14.57 19.40
CA LEU A 231 -4.78 15.23 18.27
C LEU A 231 -5.55 14.22 17.42
N LYS A 232 -6.55 14.71 16.69
CA LYS A 232 -7.36 13.91 15.76
C LYS A 232 -6.63 13.63 14.46
N ALA A 233 -5.71 14.48 14.06
CA ALA A 233 -4.96 14.38 12.82
C ALA A 233 -3.46 14.34 13.11
N ASP A 234 -2.78 13.39 12.47
CA ASP A 234 -1.33 13.35 12.33
C ASP A 234 -1.00 13.48 10.85
N GLU A 235 -0.15 14.45 10.55
CA GLU A 235 0.23 14.79 9.19
C GLU A 235 1.75 14.70 9.04
N ALA A 236 2.21 14.16 7.92
CA ALA A 236 3.63 14.10 7.62
C ALA A 236 3.90 14.47 6.16
N PHE A 237 4.85 15.36 5.94
CA PHE A 237 5.44 15.60 4.63
C PHE A 237 6.75 14.83 4.53
N ILE A 238 6.82 13.92 3.58
CA ILE A 238 7.94 13.00 3.39
C ILE A 238 8.64 13.34 2.08
N PHE A 239 9.91 13.70 2.19
CA PHE A 239 10.80 13.92 1.06
C PHE A 239 11.81 12.79 1.05
N GLY A 240 11.97 12.13 -0.07
CA GLY A 240 12.89 11.01 -0.14
C GLY A 240 13.33 10.66 -1.55
N VAL A 241 14.32 9.82 -1.63
CA VAL A 241 14.72 9.14 -2.86
C VAL A 241 14.32 7.68 -2.77
N GLY A 242 14.03 7.08 -3.90
CA GLY A 242 13.65 5.69 -3.95
C GLY A 242 14.09 5.02 -5.23
N TYR A 243 14.03 3.71 -5.20
CA TYR A 243 14.33 2.85 -6.32
C TYR A 243 13.10 2.00 -6.65
N GLU A 244 12.70 1.99 -7.92
CA GLU A 244 11.61 1.15 -8.44
C GLU A 244 12.21 0.01 -9.26
N PHE A 245 11.75 -1.21 -9.02
CA PHE A 245 12.09 -2.39 -9.83
C PHE A 245 10.81 -3.05 -10.32
N GLU A 246 10.84 -3.51 -11.56
CA GLU A 246 9.72 -4.19 -12.22
C GLU A 246 10.21 -5.31 -13.14
N SER A 247 9.36 -6.34 -13.35
CA SER A 247 9.58 -7.41 -14.32
C SER A 247 8.43 -7.56 -15.27
#